data_a2875ceb824149b3373ada9d90629476
#
_entry.id   a2875ceb824149b3373ada9d90629476
#
_cell.length_a   1.000
_cell.length_b   1.000
_cell.length_c   1.000
_cell.angle_alpha   90.00
_cell.angle_beta   90.00
_cell.angle_gamma   90.00
#
_symmetry.space_group_name_H-M   'P 1'
#
loop_
_entity.id
_entity.type
_entity.pdbx_description
1 polymer ?
#
loop_
_entity_poly.entity_id
_entity_poly.type
_entity_poly.pdbx_seq_one_letter_code
_entity_poly.pdbx_strand_id
1 'polypeptide(L)'
;RVRDQDWDAKNTAVLICDMWDSHHCYNAVKRAEQLAPRINRLVNVMRNKGAVIIHAPSSCMKFYKDTPARKRAINLPDSKSLPEGITDWLHWINEEEEKAGYPIDHSDGGEDDDPDDHAKWERKLIDQGRNPNSPWMRQIESIDIDQSIDYITDSGVENWNILDSHKIQNVLLVGVHTNMCVLGRPFGLRQLAKNGKNIVLVRDLTDTMYNPKMEPKVSHFTGTDFVVNHIEKYVCSTVKSSQIIDGSSFKFKNDKRPKILFLIG
;
A
#
# COMPACT_ATOMS: atom_id res chain seq x y z
N ARG A 1 15.91 -12.64 9.71
CA ARG A 1 15.47 -13.93 10.30
C ARG A 1 14.06 -14.21 9.83
N VAL A 2 13.79 -15.43 9.36
CA VAL A 2 12.43 -15.90 9.07
C VAL A 2 11.82 -16.43 10.36
N ARG A 3 10.55 -16.08 10.64
CA ARG A 3 9.79 -16.59 11.78
C ARG A 3 8.38 -16.94 11.29
N ASP A 4 7.90 -18.10 11.67
CA ASP A 4 6.50 -18.44 11.49
C ASP A 4 5.66 -17.76 12.58
N GLN A 5 4.53 -17.20 12.19
CA GLN A 5 3.57 -16.58 13.10
C GLN A 5 2.15 -17.03 12.71
N ASP A 6 1.40 -17.49 13.71
CA ASP A 6 0.00 -17.81 13.52
C ASP A 6 -0.86 -16.60 13.90
N TRP A 7 -1.59 -16.07 12.92
CA TRP A 7 -2.49 -14.94 13.12
C TRP A 7 -3.94 -15.41 13.00
N ASP A 8 -4.75 -15.03 13.98
CA ASP A 8 -6.20 -15.17 13.84
C ASP A 8 -6.71 -14.09 12.89
N ALA A 9 -7.40 -14.51 11.83
CA ALA A 9 -7.98 -13.60 10.85
C ALA A 9 -8.96 -12.59 11.49
N LYS A 10 -9.68 -12.99 12.54
CA LYS A 10 -10.62 -12.11 13.26
C LYS A 10 -9.93 -10.96 14.01
N ASN A 11 -8.65 -11.13 14.35
CA ASN A 11 -7.81 -10.11 14.98
C ASN A 11 -6.89 -9.41 13.97
N THR A 12 -7.13 -9.61 12.67
CA THR A 12 -6.31 -9.11 11.57
C THR A 12 -7.11 -8.17 10.69
N ALA A 13 -6.48 -7.08 10.27
CA ALA A 13 -6.99 -6.23 9.18
C ALA A 13 -6.12 -6.35 7.93
N VAL A 14 -6.75 -6.19 6.77
CA VAL A 14 -6.06 -5.94 5.49
C VAL A 14 -6.31 -4.49 5.12
N LEU A 15 -5.24 -3.71 5.01
CA LEU A 15 -5.28 -2.31 4.61
C LEU A 15 -4.76 -2.17 3.19
N ILE A 16 -5.61 -1.65 2.30
CA ILE A 16 -5.32 -1.43 0.88
C ILE A 16 -4.99 0.04 0.69
N CYS A 17 -3.71 0.36 0.55
CA CYS A 17 -3.20 1.73 0.41
C CYS A 17 -3.17 2.15 -1.04
N ASP A 18 -3.85 3.26 -1.35
CA ASP A 18 -3.74 4.07 -2.58
C ASP A 18 -3.74 3.28 -3.91
N MET A 19 -4.49 2.16 -3.98
CA MET A 19 -4.72 1.44 -5.22
C MET A 19 -5.72 2.19 -6.09
N TRP A 20 -5.28 3.35 -6.64
CA TRP A 20 -6.11 4.26 -7.42
C TRP A 20 -6.45 3.74 -8.81
N ASP A 21 -7.55 4.27 -9.38
CA ASP A 21 -8.03 4.00 -10.74
C ASP A 21 -7.20 4.71 -11.82
N SER A 22 -6.29 5.60 -11.45
CA SER A 22 -5.39 6.33 -12.35
C SER A 22 -4.21 6.93 -11.57
N HIS A 23 -3.16 7.30 -12.28
CA HIS A 23 -1.97 7.97 -11.74
C HIS A 23 -1.37 8.90 -12.80
N HIS A 24 -0.60 9.93 -12.39
CA HIS A 24 0.10 10.81 -13.33
C HIS A 24 1.18 10.03 -14.12
N CYS A 25 1.91 9.13 -13.49
CA CYS A 25 2.84 8.22 -14.14
C CYS A 25 2.09 7.03 -14.78
N TYR A 26 2.19 6.88 -16.08
CA TYR A 26 1.50 5.81 -16.82
C TYR A 26 2.05 4.42 -16.52
N ASN A 27 3.36 4.31 -16.30
CA ASN A 27 3.96 3.04 -15.90
C ASN A 27 3.46 2.58 -14.53
N ALA A 28 3.24 3.50 -13.58
CA ALA A 28 2.63 3.20 -12.31
C ALA A 28 1.18 2.67 -12.45
N VAL A 29 0.39 3.25 -13.37
CA VAL A 29 -0.96 2.72 -13.70
C VAL A 29 -0.87 1.27 -14.18
N LYS A 30 0.00 0.99 -15.15
CA LYS A 30 0.19 -0.37 -15.69
C LYS A 30 0.63 -1.37 -14.63
N ARG A 31 1.44 -0.96 -13.66
CA ARG A 31 1.88 -1.82 -12.56
C ARG A 31 0.77 -2.02 -11.52
N ALA A 32 0.01 -0.99 -11.17
CA ALA A 32 -1.17 -1.11 -10.30
C ALA A 32 -2.23 -2.06 -10.88
N GLU A 33 -2.51 -1.98 -12.18
CA GLU A 33 -3.40 -2.90 -12.88
C GLU A 33 -2.94 -4.37 -12.81
N GLN A 34 -1.62 -4.61 -12.80
CA GLN A 34 -1.07 -5.96 -12.65
C GLN A 34 -1.16 -6.48 -11.21
N LEU A 35 -0.99 -5.60 -10.20
CA LEU A 35 -1.08 -5.95 -8.78
C LEU A 35 -2.51 -6.27 -8.35
N ALA A 36 -3.47 -5.50 -8.84
CA ALA A 36 -4.84 -5.47 -8.33
C ALA A 36 -5.54 -6.85 -8.31
N PRO A 37 -5.44 -7.73 -9.33
CA PRO A 37 -6.08 -9.04 -9.26
C PRO A 37 -5.55 -9.93 -8.13
N ARG A 38 -4.25 -9.87 -7.83
CA ARG A 38 -3.67 -10.65 -6.73
C ARG A 38 -4.03 -10.05 -5.37
N ILE A 39 -4.04 -8.71 -5.27
CA ILE A 39 -4.55 -7.99 -4.09
C ILE A 39 -6.02 -8.37 -3.85
N ASN A 40 -6.86 -8.32 -4.88
CA ASN A 40 -8.27 -8.68 -4.76
C ASN A 40 -8.46 -10.11 -4.24
N ARG A 41 -7.67 -11.06 -4.74
CA ARG A 41 -7.71 -12.44 -4.25
C ARG A 41 -7.36 -12.51 -2.76
N LEU A 42 -6.30 -11.82 -2.32
CA LEU A 42 -5.92 -11.76 -0.91
C LEU A 42 -7.04 -11.16 -0.07
N VAL A 43 -7.59 -10.03 -0.49
CA VAL A 43 -8.70 -9.33 0.19
C VAL A 43 -9.90 -10.27 0.35
N ASN A 44 -10.33 -10.95 -0.72
CA ASN A 44 -11.48 -11.86 -0.68
C ASN A 44 -11.24 -13.07 0.23
N VAL A 45 -10.05 -13.67 0.20
CA VAL A 45 -9.71 -14.79 1.09
C VAL A 45 -9.69 -14.35 2.55
N MET A 46 -9.09 -13.21 2.85
CA MET A 46 -9.01 -12.69 4.22
C MET A 46 -10.38 -12.25 4.74
N ARG A 47 -11.19 -11.58 3.92
CA ARG A 47 -12.58 -11.23 4.23
C ARG A 47 -13.40 -12.47 4.60
N ASN A 48 -13.32 -13.52 3.80
CA ASN A 48 -14.04 -14.78 4.06
C ASN A 48 -13.57 -15.50 5.33
N LYS A 49 -12.34 -15.24 5.79
CA LYS A 49 -11.82 -15.73 7.08
C LYS A 49 -12.20 -14.83 8.25
N GLY A 50 -12.90 -13.72 8.01
CA GLY A 50 -13.38 -12.79 9.04
C GLY A 50 -12.42 -11.63 9.36
N ALA A 51 -11.41 -11.38 8.52
CA ALA A 51 -10.55 -10.21 8.68
C ALA A 51 -11.31 -8.91 8.35
N VAL A 52 -10.92 -7.83 9.02
CA VAL A 52 -11.41 -6.48 8.71
C VAL A 52 -10.71 -5.97 7.45
N ILE A 53 -11.49 -5.44 6.50
CA ILE A 53 -10.95 -4.90 5.26
C ILE A 53 -11.12 -3.38 5.26
N ILE A 54 -10.02 -2.67 5.02
CA ILE A 54 -9.98 -1.19 4.97
C ILE A 54 -9.41 -0.76 3.63
N HIS A 55 -10.22 -0.10 2.83
CA HIS A 55 -9.80 0.52 1.57
C HIS A 55 -9.44 1.98 1.81
N ALA A 56 -8.20 2.34 1.51
CA ALA A 56 -7.67 3.68 1.77
C ALA A 56 -7.17 4.38 0.48
N PRO A 57 -8.06 4.67 -0.48
CA PRO A 57 -7.72 5.45 -1.67
C PRO A 57 -7.69 6.93 -1.32
N SER A 58 -6.53 7.43 -0.91
CA SER A 58 -6.36 8.81 -0.43
C SER A 58 -6.84 9.84 -1.45
N SER A 59 -7.44 10.91 -0.94
CA SER A 59 -8.00 12.02 -1.72
C SER A 59 -9.23 11.65 -2.59
N CYS A 60 -9.78 10.44 -2.41
CA CYS A 60 -10.95 9.96 -3.16
C CYS A 60 -12.26 9.95 -2.32
N MET A 61 -12.24 10.43 -1.11
CA MET A 61 -13.40 10.32 -0.19
C MET A 61 -14.67 10.99 -0.71
N LYS A 62 -14.54 12.02 -1.56
CA LYS A 62 -15.68 12.67 -2.22
C LYS A 62 -16.49 11.68 -3.07
N PHE A 63 -15.82 10.76 -3.77
CA PHE A 63 -16.48 9.72 -4.57
C PHE A 63 -17.29 8.75 -3.71
N TYR A 64 -16.79 8.44 -2.52
CA TYR A 64 -17.38 7.45 -1.62
C TYR A 64 -18.36 8.01 -0.58
N LYS A 65 -18.56 9.34 -0.50
CA LYS A 65 -19.27 10.04 0.58
C LYS A 65 -20.60 9.41 0.98
N ASP A 66 -21.36 8.86 0.03
CA ASP A 66 -22.70 8.32 0.24
C ASP A 66 -22.73 6.79 0.34
N THR A 67 -21.59 6.12 0.16
CA THR A 67 -21.52 4.66 0.17
C THR A 67 -21.64 4.09 1.60
N PRO A 68 -22.22 2.89 1.77
CA PRO A 68 -22.35 2.26 3.08
C PRO A 68 -20.99 2.02 3.78
N ALA A 69 -19.97 1.57 3.05
CA ALA A 69 -18.64 1.33 3.60
C ALA A 69 -17.97 2.62 4.12
N ARG A 70 -18.15 3.76 3.42
CA ARG A 70 -17.66 5.06 3.89
C ARG A 70 -18.43 5.54 5.13
N LYS A 71 -19.76 5.46 5.09
CA LYS A 71 -20.61 5.85 6.24
C LYS A 71 -20.30 5.01 7.48
N ARG A 72 -19.99 3.73 7.31
CA ARG A 72 -19.57 2.86 8.43
C ARG A 72 -18.28 3.35 9.06
N ALA A 73 -17.28 3.77 8.27
CA ALA A 73 -16.03 4.31 8.79
C ALA A 73 -16.23 5.59 9.61
N ILE A 74 -17.02 6.55 9.09
CA ILE A 74 -17.30 7.84 9.74
C ILE A 74 -18.07 7.66 11.05
N ASN A 75 -18.98 6.71 11.10
CA ASN A 75 -19.90 6.54 12.23
C ASN A 75 -19.32 5.74 13.40
N LEU A 76 -18.09 5.25 13.30
CA LEU A 76 -17.42 4.64 14.45
C LEU A 76 -17.11 5.71 15.52
N PRO A 77 -17.26 5.36 16.79
CA PRO A 77 -16.86 6.27 17.87
C PRO A 77 -15.35 6.46 17.87
N ASP A 78 -14.91 7.62 18.31
CA ASP A 78 -13.51 7.88 18.50
C ASP A 78 -12.89 6.95 19.56
N SER A 79 -11.74 6.39 19.25
CA SER A 79 -10.97 5.59 20.17
C SER A 79 -10.51 6.44 21.37
N LYS A 80 -10.58 5.87 22.55
CA LYS A 80 -10.02 6.49 23.76
C LYS A 80 -8.48 6.47 23.80
N SER A 81 -7.88 5.72 22.90
CA SER A 81 -6.43 5.50 22.79
C SER A 81 -5.87 5.99 21.46
N LEU A 82 -6.37 7.12 20.94
CA LEU A 82 -5.82 7.73 19.73
C LEU A 82 -4.35 8.10 19.97
N PRO A 83 -3.42 7.61 19.12
CA PRO A 83 -2.02 7.98 19.24
C PRO A 83 -1.79 9.46 18.91
N GLU A 84 -0.85 10.06 19.61
CA GLU A 84 -0.36 11.39 19.26
C GLU A 84 0.23 11.40 17.85
N GLY A 85 -0.11 12.42 17.06
CA GLY A 85 0.35 12.58 15.69
C GLY A 85 -0.22 11.55 14.69
N ILE A 86 -1.31 10.85 15.02
CA ILE A 86 -1.95 9.88 14.10
C ILE A 86 -2.50 10.52 12.82
N THR A 87 -2.60 11.84 12.77
CA THR A 87 -3.01 12.60 11.57
C THR A 87 -1.85 12.94 10.65
N ASP A 88 -0.61 12.76 11.12
CA ASP A 88 0.56 13.29 10.47
C ASP A 88 1.18 12.29 9.49
N TRP A 89 1.73 12.80 8.41
CA TRP A 89 2.63 12.04 7.58
C TRP A 89 3.93 11.78 8.35
N LEU A 90 4.33 10.50 8.46
CA LEU A 90 5.53 10.13 9.19
C LEU A 90 6.69 9.85 8.23
N HIS A 91 7.67 10.74 8.19
CA HIS A 91 8.83 10.63 7.29
C HIS A 91 9.85 9.58 7.74
N TRP A 92 10.02 9.42 9.05
CA TRP A 92 10.92 8.45 9.68
C TRP A 92 10.26 7.86 10.92
N ILE A 93 10.48 6.59 11.20
CA ILE A 93 9.92 5.98 12.41
C ILE A 93 10.74 6.36 13.64
N ASN A 94 12.05 6.57 13.47
CA ASN A 94 13.00 6.96 14.51
C ASN A 94 14.27 7.55 13.89
N GLU A 95 15.19 8.02 14.76
CA GLU A 95 16.48 8.57 14.34
C GLU A 95 17.40 7.57 13.62
N GLU A 96 17.28 6.28 13.88
CA GLU A 96 18.10 5.26 13.24
C GLU A 96 17.74 5.12 11.76
N GLU A 97 16.43 5.10 11.43
CA GLU A 97 15.96 5.12 10.05
C GLU A 97 16.37 6.42 9.34
N GLU A 98 16.21 7.57 10.00
CA GLU A 98 16.57 8.88 9.46
C GLU A 98 18.07 8.97 9.11
N LYS A 99 18.95 8.53 10.01
CA LYS A 99 20.41 8.50 9.79
C LYS A 99 20.82 7.54 8.67
N ALA A 100 20.05 6.48 8.44
CA ALA A 100 20.32 5.54 7.35
C ALA A 100 19.97 6.15 5.98
N GLY A 101 19.03 7.09 5.93
CA GLY A 101 18.54 7.69 4.70
C GLY A 101 17.75 6.72 3.82
N TYR A 102 17.30 7.23 2.67
CA TYR A 102 16.56 6.41 1.70
C TYR A 102 17.52 5.62 0.80
N PRO A 103 17.18 4.36 0.46
CA PRO A 103 18.04 3.50 -0.37
C PRO A 103 17.97 3.81 -1.86
N ILE A 104 17.12 4.72 -2.28
CA ILE A 104 16.92 5.18 -3.66
C ILE A 104 16.73 6.69 -3.70
N ASP A 105 17.16 7.32 -4.76
CA ASP A 105 16.85 8.72 -5.04
C ASP A 105 15.49 8.80 -5.77
N HIS A 106 14.54 9.49 -5.16
CA HIS A 106 13.21 9.78 -5.72
C HIS A 106 12.92 11.30 -5.75
N SER A 107 13.96 12.12 -5.79
CA SER A 107 13.85 13.58 -5.78
C SER A 107 13.15 14.13 -7.03
N ASP A 108 13.12 13.35 -8.11
CA ASP A 108 12.38 13.63 -9.35
C ASP A 108 10.91 13.18 -9.32
N GLY A 109 10.39 12.76 -8.16
CA GLY A 109 9.05 12.18 -8.03
C GLY A 109 8.99 10.68 -8.36
N GLY A 110 10.06 10.08 -8.86
CA GLY A 110 10.17 8.66 -9.18
C GLY A 110 9.44 8.22 -10.45
N GLU A 111 9.09 9.17 -11.34
CA GLU A 111 8.44 8.85 -12.61
C GLU A 111 9.41 8.14 -13.57
N ASP A 112 8.98 7.00 -14.09
CA ASP A 112 9.77 6.17 -14.99
C ASP A 112 9.16 6.03 -16.39
N ASP A 113 8.26 6.92 -16.76
CA ASP A 113 7.66 6.97 -18.09
C ASP A 113 8.69 7.37 -19.16
N ASP A 114 8.49 6.83 -20.38
CA ASP A 114 9.06 7.44 -21.57
C ASP A 114 8.39 8.81 -21.79
N PRO A 115 9.15 9.88 -22.13
CA PRO A 115 8.59 11.22 -22.28
C PRO A 115 7.46 11.33 -23.30
N ASP A 116 7.54 10.60 -24.42
CA ASP A 116 6.49 10.59 -25.45
C ASP A 116 5.23 9.87 -24.96
N ASP A 117 5.39 8.79 -24.23
CA ASP A 117 4.28 8.04 -23.64
C ASP A 117 3.63 8.81 -22.51
N HIS A 118 4.41 9.51 -21.68
CA HIS A 118 3.92 10.42 -20.65
C HIS A 118 3.06 11.55 -21.28
N ALA A 119 3.55 12.22 -22.31
CA ALA A 119 2.81 13.30 -22.99
C ALA A 119 1.51 12.81 -23.66
N LYS A 120 1.47 11.56 -24.16
CA LYS A 120 0.22 10.95 -24.68
C LYS A 120 -0.75 10.63 -23.53
N TRP A 121 -0.23 10.15 -22.42
CA TRP A 121 -1.01 9.84 -21.24
C TRP A 121 -1.64 11.10 -20.63
N GLU A 122 -0.87 12.15 -20.47
CA GLU A 122 -1.35 13.45 -19.99
C GLU A 122 -2.52 13.97 -20.84
N ARG A 123 -2.37 13.95 -22.17
CA ARG A 123 -3.46 14.35 -23.08
C ARG A 123 -4.72 13.49 -22.88
N LYS A 124 -4.55 12.18 -22.75
CA LYS A 124 -5.66 11.26 -22.48
C LYS A 124 -6.38 11.56 -21.18
N LEU A 125 -5.65 11.93 -20.13
CA LEU A 125 -6.23 12.32 -18.84
C LEU A 125 -7.04 13.61 -18.98
N ILE A 126 -6.52 14.61 -19.71
CA ILE A 126 -7.22 15.87 -20.01
C ILE A 126 -8.50 15.61 -20.80
N ASP A 127 -8.45 14.76 -21.82
CA ASP A 127 -9.62 14.39 -22.65
C ASP A 127 -10.70 13.67 -21.81
N GLN A 128 -10.31 12.98 -20.75
CA GLN A 128 -11.20 12.36 -19.76
C GLN A 128 -11.74 13.36 -18.70
N GLY A 129 -11.36 14.62 -18.76
CA GLY A 129 -11.72 15.65 -17.78
C GLY A 129 -11.02 15.47 -16.42
N ARG A 130 -9.88 14.76 -16.41
CA ARG A 130 -9.07 14.57 -15.19
C ARG A 130 -7.95 15.60 -15.10
N ASN A 131 -7.57 15.95 -13.88
CA ASN A 131 -6.35 16.72 -13.64
C ASN A 131 -5.13 15.82 -13.85
N PRO A 132 -4.22 16.08 -14.80
CA PRO A 132 -3.07 15.22 -15.06
C PRO A 132 -2.15 15.01 -13.85
N ASN A 133 -2.02 16.05 -13.00
CA ASN A 133 -1.14 15.98 -11.82
C ASN A 133 -1.74 15.18 -10.64
N SER A 134 -3.06 14.96 -10.65
CA SER A 134 -3.77 14.20 -9.61
C SER A 134 -5.02 13.54 -10.19
N PRO A 135 -4.85 12.58 -11.13
CA PRO A 135 -5.95 12.08 -11.95
C PRO A 135 -6.83 11.04 -11.25
N TRP A 136 -6.45 10.56 -10.06
CA TRP A 136 -7.19 9.56 -9.30
C TRP A 136 -8.51 10.11 -8.78
N MET A 137 -9.55 9.32 -8.91
CA MET A 137 -10.91 9.65 -8.46
C MET A 137 -11.47 8.62 -7.47
N ARG A 138 -11.00 7.38 -7.57
CA ARG A 138 -11.47 6.24 -6.76
C ARG A 138 -10.43 5.13 -6.72
N GLN A 139 -10.70 4.07 -5.97
CA GLN A 139 -9.93 2.84 -6.04
C GLN A 139 -10.13 2.15 -7.40
N ILE A 140 -9.12 1.44 -7.89
CA ILE A 140 -9.22 0.60 -9.10
C ILE A 140 -10.34 -0.43 -8.95
N GLU A 141 -11.18 -0.57 -9.98
CA GLU A 141 -12.40 -1.40 -9.95
C GLU A 141 -12.13 -2.90 -9.77
N SER A 142 -10.95 -3.36 -10.15
CA SER A 142 -10.57 -4.78 -10.04
C SER A 142 -10.26 -5.23 -8.60
N ILE A 143 -10.39 -4.34 -7.62
CA ILE A 143 -10.38 -4.68 -6.19
C ILE A 143 -11.78 -4.45 -5.63
N ASP A 144 -12.45 -5.54 -5.29
CA ASP A 144 -13.83 -5.54 -4.81
C ASP A 144 -13.95 -4.87 -3.44
N ILE A 145 -14.98 -4.03 -3.29
CA ILE A 145 -15.39 -3.43 -2.02
C ILE A 145 -16.74 -4.01 -1.63
N ASP A 146 -16.78 -4.77 -0.54
CA ASP A 146 -18.06 -5.23 0.02
C ASP A 146 -18.69 -4.11 0.83
N GLN A 147 -19.70 -3.46 0.23
CA GLN A 147 -20.38 -2.33 0.85
C GLN A 147 -21.10 -2.71 2.16
N SER A 148 -21.33 -3.99 2.42
CA SER A 148 -22.02 -4.45 3.63
C SER A 148 -21.11 -4.58 4.85
N ILE A 149 -19.81 -4.82 4.66
CA ILE A 149 -18.88 -5.11 5.77
C ILE A 149 -17.55 -4.35 5.73
N ASP A 150 -17.02 -3.95 4.55
CA ASP A 150 -15.74 -3.27 4.44
C ASP A 150 -15.82 -1.80 4.90
N TYR A 151 -14.66 -1.19 5.07
CA TYR A 151 -14.48 0.21 5.42
C TYR A 151 -13.76 0.97 4.31
N ILE A 152 -14.11 2.24 4.10
CA ILE A 152 -13.42 3.15 3.19
C ILE A 152 -13.03 4.41 3.95
N THR A 153 -11.74 4.69 4.05
CA THR A 153 -11.22 5.90 4.69
C THR A 153 -9.76 6.16 4.34
N ASP A 154 -9.38 7.43 4.23
CA ASP A 154 -8.00 7.91 4.11
C ASP A 154 -7.54 8.71 5.35
N SER A 155 -8.31 8.68 6.43
CA SER A 155 -8.03 9.33 7.70
C SER A 155 -7.26 8.40 8.64
N GLY A 156 -6.16 8.88 9.23
CA GLY A 156 -5.44 8.13 10.28
C GLY A 156 -6.31 7.88 11.50
N VAL A 157 -7.09 8.88 11.93
CA VAL A 157 -8.03 8.75 13.07
C VAL A 157 -9.07 7.67 12.80
N GLU A 158 -9.75 7.72 11.66
CA GLU A 158 -10.77 6.74 11.34
C GLU A 158 -10.20 5.32 11.17
N ASN A 159 -9.00 5.18 10.54
CA ASN A 159 -8.29 3.91 10.49
C ASN A 159 -8.02 3.37 11.90
N TRP A 160 -7.53 4.22 12.82
CA TRP A 160 -7.28 3.80 14.19
C TRP A 160 -8.57 3.41 14.91
N ASN A 161 -9.65 4.18 14.75
CA ASN A 161 -10.97 3.86 15.32
C ASN A 161 -11.47 2.49 14.85
N ILE A 162 -11.30 2.17 13.56
CA ILE A 162 -11.66 0.86 13.01
C ILE A 162 -10.83 -0.24 13.69
N LEU A 163 -9.50 -0.09 13.74
CA LEU A 163 -8.60 -1.08 14.32
C LEU A 163 -8.90 -1.30 15.82
N ASP A 164 -9.19 -0.24 16.55
CA ASP A 164 -9.47 -0.30 17.99
C ASP A 164 -10.85 -0.92 18.27
N SER A 165 -11.89 -0.50 17.57
CA SER A 165 -13.25 -1.01 17.73
C SER A 165 -13.36 -2.52 17.49
N HIS A 166 -12.56 -3.04 16.55
CA HIS A 166 -12.48 -4.46 16.22
C HIS A 166 -11.39 -5.19 17.00
N LYS A 167 -10.67 -4.52 17.92
CA LYS A 167 -9.54 -5.08 18.69
C LYS A 167 -8.45 -5.68 17.81
N ILE A 168 -8.23 -5.06 16.64
CA ILE A 168 -7.22 -5.51 15.69
C ILE A 168 -5.83 -5.26 16.25
N GLN A 169 -5.02 -6.32 16.28
CA GLN A 169 -3.60 -6.25 16.65
C GLN A 169 -2.70 -6.43 15.42
N ASN A 170 -3.12 -7.21 14.45
CA ASN A 170 -2.34 -7.56 13.27
C ASN A 170 -2.85 -6.81 12.03
N VAL A 171 -1.95 -6.26 11.24
CA VAL A 171 -2.31 -5.55 10.01
C VAL A 171 -1.44 -6.04 8.85
N LEU A 172 -2.08 -6.50 7.78
CA LEU A 172 -1.45 -6.75 6.49
C LEU A 172 -1.64 -5.51 5.62
N LEU A 173 -0.56 -4.88 5.18
CA LEU A 173 -0.63 -3.72 4.30
C LEU A 173 -0.21 -4.10 2.88
N VAL A 174 -1.02 -3.71 1.90
CA VAL A 174 -0.80 -3.86 0.45
C VAL A 174 -1.02 -2.53 -0.25
N GLY A 175 -0.55 -2.40 -1.48
CA GLY A 175 -0.82 -1.23 -2.32
C GLY A 175 0.40 -0.37 -2.60
N VAL A 176 0.20 0.92 -2.92
CA VAL A 176 1.22 1.78 -3.52
C VAL A 176 1.24 3.18 -2.88
N HIS A 177 2.34 3.93 -3.00
CA HIS A 177 3.64 3.45 -3.44
C HIS A 177 4.51 3.19 -2.23
N THR A 178 5.33 2.15 -2.31
CA THR A 178 6.11 1.59 -1.19
C THR A 178 6.93 2.65 -0.45
N ASN A 179 7.66 3.49 -1.19
CA ASN A 179 8.55 4.54 -0.66
C ASN A 179 7.83 5.83 -0.26
N MET A 180 6.54 5.93 -0.48
CA MET A 180 5.73 7.13 -0.20
C MET A 180 4.54 6.80 0.73
N CYS A 181 3.36 6.62 0.15
CA CYS A 181 2.10 6.44 0.86
C CYS A 181 2.11 5.23 1.80
N VAL A 182 2.62 4.10 1.34
CA VAL A 182 2.71 2.86 2.12
C VAL A 182 3.53 3.05 3.40
N LEU A 183 4.66 3.77 3.31
CA LEU A 183 5.50 4.09 4.47
C LEU A 183 4.93 5.23 5.32
N GLY A 184 4.52 6.34 4.69
CA GLY A 184 4.39 7.63 5.36
C GLY A 184 2.98 8.07 5.73
N ARG A 185 1.92 7.52 5.12
CA ARG A 185 0.54 7.92 5.41
C ARG A 185 0.20 7.79 6.90
N PRO A 186 -0.78 8.57 7.41
CA PRO A 186 -1.29 8.45 8.77
C PRO A 186 -1.75 7.04 9.17
N PHE A 187 -1.99 6.19 8.20
CA PHE A 187 -2.33 4.76 8.33
C PHE A 187 -1.27 3.84 7.71
N GLY A 188 -0.11 4.40 7.38
CA GLY A 188 1.01 3.67 6.77
C GLY A 188 1.82 2.85 7.76
N LEU A 189 2.85 2.17 7.24
CA LEU A 189 3.68 1.25 8.01
C LEU A 189 4.30 1.90 9.24
N ARG A 190 4.88 3.10 9.09
CA ARG A 190 5.57 3.80 10.20
C ARG A 190 4.63 4.16 11.31
N GLN A 191 3.46 4.72 10.99
CA GLN A 191 2.47 5.11 12.01
C GLN A 191 1.95 3.89 12.78
N LEU A 192 1.58 2.83 12.10
CA LEU A 192 1.04 1.64 12.76
C LEU A 192 2.10 0.88 13.56
N ALA A 193 3.33 0.76 13.04
CA ALA A 193 4.44 0.14 13.77
C ALA A 193 4.84 0.94 15.02
N LYS A 194 5.00 2.27 14.89
CA LYS A 194 5.33 3.17 16.00
C LYS A 194 4.31 3.07 17.14
N ASN A 195 3.04 2.89 16.79
CA ASN A 195 1.94 2.84 17.75
C ASN A 195 1.57 1.39 18.16
N GLY A 196 2.48 0.44 17.99
CA GLY A 196 2.42 -0.88 18.59
C GLY A 196 1.52 -1.90 17.86
N LYS A 197 1.07 -1.62 16.63
CA LYS A 197 0.41 -2.63 15.81
C LYS A 197 1.45 -3.62 15.25
N ASN A 198 1.10 -4.89 15.25
CA ASN A 198 1.88 -5.91 14.56
C ASN A 198 1.61 -5.82 13.05
N ILE A 199 2.29 -4.88 12.41
CA ILE A 199 2.10 -4.60 10.99
C ILE A 199 3.11 -5.32 10.13
N VAL A 200 2.67 -5.83 8.97
CA VAL A 200 3.48 -6.54 7.99
C VAL A 200 3.17 -6.02 6.59
N LEU A 201 4.19 -5.70 5.82
CA LEU A 201 4.05 -5.41 4.41
C LEU A 201 3.97 -6.72 3.60
N VAL A 202 2.95 -6.85 2.74
CA VAL A 202 2.92 -7.94 1.76
C VAL A 202 3.82 -7.54 0.58
N ARG A 203 5.10 -7.93 0.68
CA ARG A 203 6.21 -7.40 -0.12
C ARG A 203 6.12 -7.60 -1.64
N ASP A 204 5.35 -8.57 -2.09
CA ASP A 204 5.08 -8.82 -3.51
C ASP A 204 3.74 -8.21 -3.99
N LEU A 205 3.04 -7.45 -3.13
CA LEU A 205 1.81 -6.73 -3.45
C LEU A 205 1.96 -5.23 -3.22
N THR A 206 3.11 -4.70 -3.61
CA THR A 206 3.43 -3.27 -3.56
C THR A 206 4.31 -2.88 -4.75
N ASP A 207 4.39 -1.59 -5.03
CA ASP A 207 5.24 -1.00 -6.07
C ASP A 207 5.78 0.34 -5.60
N THR A 208 6.97 0.71 -6.08
CA THR A 208 7.70 1.89 -5.67
C THR A 208 7.62 2.98 -6.76
N MET A 209 7.57 4.26 -6.40
CA MET A 209 7.90 5.33 -7.34
C MET A 209 9.42 5.47 -7.39
N TYR A 210 10.02 4.97 -8.47
CA TYR A 210 11.45 5.02 -8.70
C TYR A 210 11.78 5.04 -10.18
N ASN A 211 12.52 6.06 -10.58
CA ASN A 211 13.08 6.19 -11.93
C ASN A 211 14.45 5.50 -11.99
N PRO A 212 14.63 4.46 -12.83
CA PRO A 212 15.93 3.76 -12.97
C PRO A 212 17.11 4.62 -13.45
N LYS A 213 16.85 5.85 -13.91
CA LYS A 213 17.89 6.83 -14.27
C LYS A 213 18.48 7.55 -13.05
N MET A 214 17.75 7.53 -11.91
CA MET A 214 18.19 8.09 -10.63
C MET A 214 19.03 7.09 -9.84
N GLU A 215 19.83 7.57 -8.88
CA GLU A 215 20.67 6.68 -8.06
C GLU A 215 19.78 5.68 -7.25
N PRO A 216 20.23 4.44 -7.13
CA PRO A 216 21.51 3.83 -7.51
C PRO A 216 21.59 3.30 -8.96
N LYS A 217 20.74 3.73 -9.89
CA LYS A 217 20.69 3.36 -11.32
C LYS A 217 20.56 1.86 -11.56
N VAL A 218 19.62 1.27 -10.84
CA VAL A 218 19.24 -0.15 -10.97
C VAL A 218 17.88 -0.29 -11.65
N SER A 219 17.47 -1.51 -11.98
CA SER A 219 16.11 -1.71 -12.51
C SER A 219 15.04 -1.25 -11.51
N HIS A 220 13.90 -0.79 -12.00
CA HIS A 220 12.76 -0.38 -11.18
C HIS A 220 12.43 -1.40 -10.06
N PHE A 221 12.39 -2.68 -10.42
CA PHE A 221 12.09 -3.75 -9.47
C PHE A 221 13.20 -4.00 -8.44
N THR A 222 14.47 -3.76 -8.81
CA THR A 222 15.59 -3.79 -7.86
C THR A 222 15.51 -2.62 -6.89
N GLY A 223 15.12 -1.44 -7.37
CA GLY A 223 14.84 -0.28 -6.50
C GLY A 223 13.73 -0.57 -5.49
N THR A 224 12.67 -1.23 -5.93
CA THR A 224 11.59 -1.69 -5.03
C THR A 224 12.11 -2.66 -3.97
N ASP A 225 12.97 -3.63 -4.34
CA ASP A 225 13.58 -4.54 -3.35
C ASP A 225 14.46 -3.80 -2.33
N PHE A 226 15.16 -2.74 -2.74
CA PHE A 226 15.93 -1.92 -1.79
C PHE A 226 15.05 -1.22 -0.78
N VAL A 227 13.91 -0.66 -1.21
CA VAL A 227 12.93 -0.06 -0.29
C VAL A 227 12.32 -1.12 0.63
N VAL A 228 11.97 -2.29 0.12
CA VAL A 228 11.48 -3.41 0.94
C VAL A 228 12.52 -3.85 1.97
N ASN A 229 13.79 -3.97 1.59
CA ASN A 229 14.88 -4.31 2.51
C ASN A 229 15.09 -3.23 3.59
N HIS A 230 14.93 -1.95 3.22
CA HIS A 230 14.95 -0.84 4.16
C HIS A 230 13.79 -0.96 5.18
N ILE A 231 12.58 -1.27 4.71
CA ILE A 231 11.41 -1.51 5.58
C ILE A 231 11.68 -2.67 6.55
N GLU A 232 12.23 -3.80 6.07
CA GLU A 232 12.56 -4.97 6.89
C GLU A 232 13.60 -4.65 7.97
N LYS A 233 14.48 -3.73 7.69
CA LYS A 233 15.56 -3.36 8.63
C LYS A 233 15.11 -2.39 9.70
N TYR A 234 14.26 -1.42 9.35
CA TYR A 234 13.99 -0.27 10.21
C TYR A 234 12.55 -0.14 10.67
N VAL A 235 11.58 -0.69 9.93
CA VAL A 235 10.16 -0.39 10.16
C VAL A 235 9.37 -1.62 10.63
N CYS A 236 9.27 -2.65 9.79
CA CYS A 236 8.46 -3.83 10.10
C CYS A 236 8.87 -5.05 9.29
N SER A 237 8.37 -6.22 9.70
CA SER A 237 8.52 -7.46 8.94
C SER A 237 7.75 -7.44 7.62
N THR A 238 8.09 -8.35 6.71
CA THR A 238 7.37 -8.55 5.45
C THR A 238 6.96 -10.00 5.27
N VAL A 239 5.98 -10.22 4.40
CA VAL A 239 5.48 -11.54 4.02
C VAL A 239 5.20 -11.57 2.52
N LYS A 240 5.28 -12.73 1.88
CA LYS A 240 4.82 -12.90 0.50
C LYS A 240 3.36 -13.32 0.46
N SER A 241 2.64 -12.90 -0.57
CA SER A 241 1.23 -13.28 -0.75
C SER A 241 1.01 -14.80 -0.76
N SER A 242 1.98 -15.57 -1.27
CA SER A 242 1.95 -17.05 -1.29
C SER A 242 2.06 -17.71 0.10
N GLN A 243 2.42 -16.96 1.14
CA GLN A 243 2.44 -17.42 2.52
C GLN A 243 1.08 -17.20 3.23
N ILE A 244 0.18 -16.44 2.61
CA ILE A 244 -1.15 -16.11 3.17
C ILE A 244 -2.25 -16.81 2.38
N ILE A 245 -2.11 -16.83 1.06
CA ILE A 245 -3.10 -17.40 0.12
C ILE A 245 -2.44 -18.33 -0.88
N ASP A 246 -3.21 -19.27 -1.39
CA ASP A 246 -2.74 -20.25 -2.38
C ASP A 246 -2.17 -19.61 -3.66
N GLY A 247 -1.29 -20.36 -4.30
CA GLY A 247 -0.63 -20.01 -5.55
C GLY A 247 0.75 -19.40 -5.34
N SER A 248 1.41 -19.04 -6.43
CA SER A 248 2.74 -18.43 -6.40
C SER A 248 2.69 -16.97 -5.95
N SER A 249 3.80 -16.48 -5.40
CA SER A 249 4.02 -15.05 -5.17
C SER A 249 3.86 -14.27 -6.46
N PHE A 250 3.34 -13.05 -6.35
CA PHE A 250 3.18 -12.17 -7.51
C PHE A 250 4.54 -11.75 -8.06
N LYS A 251 4.59 -11.58 -9.38
CA LYS A 251 5.72 -11.00 -10.11
C LYS A 251 5.19 -10.19 -11.29
N PHE A 252 5.72 -8.99 -11.48
CA PHE A 252 5.39 -8.15 -12.63
C PHE A 252 5.81 -8.82 -13.94
N LYS A 253 4.99 -8.67 -14.99
CA LYS A 253 5.27 -9.26 -16.32
C LYS A 253 6.60 -8.80 -16.91
N ASN A 254 6.98 -7.54 -16.64
CA ASN A 254 8.19 -6.93 -17.15
C ASN A 254 9.41 -7.15 -16.24
N ASP A 255 9.25 -7.77 -15.08
CA ASP A 255 10.37 -8.14 -14.23
C ASP A 255 11.11 -9.37 -14.79
N LYS A 256 12.12 -9.10 -15.60
CA LYS A 256 12.96 -10.13 -16.25
C LYS A 256 14.10 -10.64 -15.38
N ARG A 257 14.20 -10.18 -14.14
CA ARG A 257 15.26 -10.65 -13.23
C ARG A 257 15.13 -12.17 -13.04
N PRO A 258 16.25 -12.90 -13.01
CA PRO A 258 16.23 -14.35 -12.81
C PRO A 258 15.60 -14.67 -11.45
N LYS A 259 14.85 -15.78 -11.39
CA LYS A 259 14.45 -16.33 -10.08
C LYS A 259 15.71 -16.87 -9.43
N ILE A 260 16.22 -16.18 -8.42
CA ILE A 260 17.30 -16.74 -7.60
C ILE A 260 16.63 -17.72 -6.64
N LEU A 261 16.81 -19.00 -6.91
CA LEU A 261 16.45 -20.06 -5.97
C LEU A 261 17.60 -20.13 -4.94
N PHE A 262 17.39 -19.57 -3.75
CA PHE A 262 18.30 -19.86 -2.66
C PHE A 262 18.00 -21.30 -2.19
N LEU A 263 18.85 -22.24 -2.55
CA LEU A 263 18.93 -23.52 -1.87
C LEU A 263 19.62 -23.25 -0.53
N ILE A 264 18.82 -23.10 0.53
CA ILE A 264 19.35 -23.08 1.89
C ILE A 264 19.50 -24.54 2.27
N GLY A 265 20.77 -25.03 2.27
CA GLY A 265 21.13 -26.31 2.83
C GLY A 265 21.21 -26.25 4.35
#